data_bc6db7f3d8a8aed343ec82b542bc033d
#
_entry.id   bc6db7f3d8a8aed343ec82b542bc033d
#
_cell.length_a   1.000
_cell.length_b   1.000
_cell.length_c   1.000
_cell.angle_alpha   90.00
_cell.angle_beta   90.00
_cell.angle_gamma   90.00
#
_symmetry.space_group_name_H-M   'P 1'
#
loop_
_entity.id
_entity.type
_entity.pdbx_description
1 polymer ?
#
loop_
_entity_poly.entity_id
_entity_poly.type
_entity_poly.pdbx_seq_one_letter_code
_entity_poly.pdbx_strand_id
1 'polypeptide(L)'
;MQPVFSPAAAPAVIAAELRQEALRLGFSRVGITGVIDAPHHDAFRGWLARGLAGPMAAWLERHEPRRRSASGLLEGVRSVVMLATDHATEPSTAGAEQGRGRVARYAWGDDYHDLLRIRVNQLAAWLEARVPGCRTRGVVDSAPIAERDFAWAAGLGWFGKNTMLIDPSAGSYFLLTAFLTDVPLPADDPLPTDHCGTCTACLDACPTGALPEPGVLDATRCISALTVEQQGPIPADLRAGMGDWIFGCDVCQEVCPWNRHAPGSDEPGFQPRGGEAALPLTGLLALDDSAFRARFKGSPIKRAKRSGLRRSAAIALGNRPDPAAFVELAAAARDDDPVIREAATWALGRWIEAGMMADECRGVLESHSAEQSLTSSTSAAGSRPGPSTA
;
A
#
# COMPACT_ATOMS: atom_id res chain seq x y z
N MET A 1 -30.15 33.87 -34.02
CA MET A 1 -30.48 33.39 -32.67
C MET A 1 -29.17 33.36 -31.88
N GLN A 2 -28.92 34.29 -31.00
CA GLN A 2 -27.77 34.22 -30.09
C GLN A 2 -28.02 33.14 -29.06
N PRO A 3 -27.00 32.32 -28.70
CA PRO A 3 -27.18 31.36 -27.64
C PRO A 3 -27.44 32.11 -26.33
N VAL A 4 -28.55 31.80 -25.68
CA VAL A 4 -28.87 32.31 -24.34
C VAL A 4 -27.92 31.56 -23.40
N PHE A 5 -26.84 32.25 -22.98
CA PHE A 5 -26.00 31.78 -21.90
C PHE A 5 -26.86 31.68 -20.65
N SER A 6 -27.08 30.47 -20.15
CA SER A 6 -27.66 30.28 -18.82
C SER A 6 -26.75 30.97 -17.79
N PRO A 7 -27.27 31.74 -16.83
CA PRO A 7 -26.44 32.40 -15.84
C PRO A 7 -25.59 31.34 -15.13
N ALA A 8 -24.27 31.60 -15.00
CA ALA A 8 -23.36 30.67 -14.32
C ALA A 8 -23.97 30.30 -12.98
N ALA A 9 -24.20 29.00 -12.77
CA ALA A 9 -24.80 28.53 -11.52
C ALA A 9 -23.94 28.96 -10.34
N ALA A 10 -24.57 29.38 -9.23
CA ALA A 10 -23.84 29.84 -8.06
C ALA A 10 -22.88 28.71 -7.56
N PRO A 11 -21.67 29.05 -7.08
CA PRO A 11 -20.69 28.06 -6.63
C PRO A 11 -21.25 27.00 -5.66
N ALA A 12 -22.18 27.39 -4.80
CA ALA A 12 -22.86 26.49 -3.86
C ALA A 12 -23.74 25.43 -4.58
N VAL A 13 -24.41 25.83 -5.69
CA VAL A 13 -25.20 24.90 -6.50
C VAL A 13 -24.30 23.90 -7.21
N ILE A 14 -23.19 24.40 -7.80
CA ILE A 14 -22.20 23.54 -8.45
C ILE A 14 -21.61 22.53 -7.44
N ALA A 15 -21.27 22.99 -6.23
CA ALA A 15 -20.74 22.11 -5.18
C ALA A 15 -21.75 21.02 -4.78
N ALA A 16 -23.03 21.36 -4.63
CA ALA A 16 -24.09 20.40 -4.29
C ALA A 16 -24.29 19.38 -5.41
N GLU A 17 -24.36 19.82 -6.65
CA GLU A 17 -24.49 18.95 -7.83
C GLU A 17 -23.25 18.05 -8.02
N LEU A 18 -22.03 18.58 -7.79
CA LEU A 18 -20.79 17.82 -7.86
C LEU A 18 -20.77 16.69 -6.81
N ARG A 19 -21.23 16.94 -5.58
CA ARG A 19 -21.37 15.92 -4.56
C ARG A 19 -22.32 14.81 -4.98
N GLN A 20 -23.48 15.18 -5.54
CA GLN A 20 -24.46 14.20 -6.03
C GLN A 20 -23.87 13.37 -7.17
N GLU A 21 -23.17 14.00 -8.11
CA GLU A 21 -22.54 13.28 -9.22
C GLU A 21 -21.42 12.37 -8.74
N ALA A 22 -20.58 12.80 -7.80
CA ALA A 22 -19.55 11.96 -7.22
C ALA A 22 -20.14 10.71 -6.52
N LEU A 23 -21.21 10.87 -5.75
CA LEU A 23 -21.93 9.74 -5.14
C LEU A 23 -22.53 8.82 -6.21
N ARG A 24 -23.12 9.36 -7.27
CA ARG A 24 -23.64 8.58 -8.41
C ARG A 24 -22.54 7.78 -9.11
N LEU A 25 -21.33 8.31 -9.19
CA LEU A 25 -20.16 7.65 -9.75
C LEU A 25 -19.58 6.56 -8.82
N GLY A 26 -20.14 6.39 -7.62
CA GLY A 26 -19.74 5.36 -6.68
C GLY A 26 -18.63 5.76 -5.70
N PHE A 27 -18.40 7.06 -5.51
CA PHE A 27 -17.66 7.52 -4.34
C PHE A 27 -18.58 7.51 -3.11
N SER A 28 -18.05 7.12 -1.96
CA SER A 28 -18.86 6.98 -0.73
C SER A 28 -19.03 8.31 0.00
N ARG A 29 -18.04 9.19 -0.05
CA ARG A 29 -18.03 10.49 0.64
C ARG A 29 -17.26 11.52 -0.17
N VAL A 30 -17.64 12.78 0.02
CA VAL A 30 -17.07 13.93 -0.68
C VAL A 30 -16.84 15.05 0.30
N GLY A 31 -15.62 15.56 0.35
CA GLY A 31 -15.27 16.77 1.08
C GLY A 31 -14.61 17.79 0.15
N ILE A 32 -14.77 19.07 0.40
CA ILE A 32 -14.21 20.16 -0.40
C ILE A 32 -13.38 21.05 0.51
N THR A 33 -12.16 21.38 0.08
CA THR A 33 -11.35 22.39 0.78
C THR A 33 -10.82 23.44 -0.18
N GLY A 34 -10.76 24.68 0.31
CA GLY A 34 -10.05 25.78 -0.35
C GLY A 34 -8.59 25.90 0.10
N VAL A 35 -8.14 25.04 1.01
CA VAL A 35 -6.74 24.93 1.43
C VAL A 35 -5.94 24.35 0.27
N ILE A 36 -4.91 25.07 -0.14
CA ILE A 36 -4.09 24.71 -1.29
C ILE A 36 -2.73 24.15 -0.86
N ASP A 37 -2.20 24.60 0.26
CA ASP A 37 -0.98 24.08 0.86
C ASP A 37 -1.32 23.04 1.92
N ALA A 38 -0.57 21.93 1.95
CA ALA A 38 -0.76 20.83 2.89
C ALA A 38 -0.54 21.29 4.34
N PRO A 39 -1.56 21.24 5.23
CA PRO A 39 -1.49 21.82 6.56
C PRO A 39 -0.39 21.22 7.46
N HIS A 40 -0.07 19.92 7.30
CA HIS A 40 0.92 19.22 8.12
C HIS A 40 2.24 18.98 7.37
N HIS A 41 2.55 19.80 6.35
CA HIS A 41 3.76 19.63 5.55
C HIS A 41 5.05 19.70 6.37
N ASP A 42 5.14 20.58 7.36
CA ASP A 42 6.32 20.69 8.24
C ASP A 42 6.50 19.43 9.11
N ALA A 43 5.40 18.83 9.59
CA ALA A 43 5.46 17.54 10.29
C ALA A 43 5.96 16.42 9.37
N PHE A 44 5.52 16.40 8.11
CA PHE A 44 6.01 15.47 7.09
C PHE A 44 7.52 15.64 6.84
N ARG A 45 8.03 16.87 6.73
CA ARG A 45 9.47 17.15 6.61
C ARG A 45 10.26 16.68 7.83
N GLY A 46 9.74 16.94 9.02
CA GLY A 46 10.34 16.45 10.27
C GLY A 46 10.41 14.92 10.32
N TRP A 47 9.38 14.24 9.86
CA TRP A 47 9.33 12.79 9.75
C TRP A 47 10.36 12.24 8.74
N LEU A 48 10.51 12.86 7.56
CA LEU A 48 11.56 12.54 6.60
C LEU A 48 12.96 12.72 7.19
N ALA A 49 13.21 13.83 7.87
CA ALA A 49 14.49 14.14 8.49
C ALA A 49 14.88 13.14 9.60
N ARG A 50 13.90 12.48 10.23
CA ARG A 50 14.11 11.39 11.21
C ARG A 50 14.45 10.05 10.53
N GLY A 51 14.46 9.95 9.20
CA GLY A 51 14.75 8.71 8.46
C GLY A 51 13.64 7.65 8.53
N LEU A 52 12.41 8.05 8.86
CA LEU A 52 11.30 7.13 9.11
C LEU A 52 10.56 6.68 7.85
N ALA A 53 10.95 7.18 6.66
CA ALA A 53 10.25 6.95 5.39
C ALA A 53 10.50 5.56 4.78
N GLY A 54 11.49 4.82 5.28
CA GLY A 54 11.76 3.45 4.85
C GLY A 54 12.01 3.31 3.34
N PRO A 55 11.44 2.29 2.70
CA PRO A 55 11.69 2.02 1.27
C PRO A 55 11.27 3.16 0.33
N MET A 56 10.41 4.06 0.78
CA MET A 56 9.91 5.18 -0.01
C MET A 56 10.72 6.47 0.16
N ALA A 57 11.76 6.49 1.00
CA ALA A 57 12.51 7.71 1.36
C ALA A 57 12.96 8.50 0.14
N ALA A 58 13.69 7.89 -0.78
CA ALA A 58 14.24 8.57 -1.96
C ALA A 58 13.14 9.15 -2.88
N TRP A 59 11.99 8.48 -2.98
CA TRP A 59 10.86 9.00 -3.76
C TRP A 59 10.19 10.18 -3.05
N LEU A 60 9.95 10.07 -1.76
CA LEU A 60 9.30 11.09 -0.94
C LEU A 60 10.15 12.36 -0.85
N GLU A 61 11.46 12.24 -0.63
CA GLU A 61 12.42 13.35 -0.60
C GLU A 61 12.45 14.10 -1.93
N ARG A 62 12.51 13.36 -3.05
CA ARG A 62 12.51 13.97 -4.40
C ARG A 62 11.22 14.75 -4.68
N HIS A 63 10.09 14.31 -4.15
CA HIS A 63 8.78 14.89 -4.41
C HIS A 63 8.27 15.78 -3.27
N GLU A 64 9.04 15.94 -2.19
CA GLU A 64 8.68 16.76 -1.03
C GLU A 64 8.18 18.17 -1.42
N PRO A 65 8.91 18.95 -2.27
CA PRO A 65 8.47 20.29 -2.62
C PRO A 65 7.11 20.33 -3.36
N ARG A 66 6.81 19.29 -4.16
CA ARG A 66 5.54 19.19 -4.88
C ARG A 66 4.39 18.74 -3.97
N ARG A 67 4.69 18.00 -2.92
CA ARG A 67 3.68 17.56 -1.93
C ARG A 67 3.22 18.70 -1.04
N ARG A 68 3.94 19.80 -1.01
CA ARG A 68 3.59 20.98 -0.22
C ARG A 68 2.30 21.63 -0.70
N SER A 69 2.07 21.71 -2.01
CA SER A 69 0.96 22.49 -2.55
C SER A 69 0.26 21.77 -3.71
N ALA A 70 -1.07 21.79 -3.72
CA ALA A 70 -1.89 21.34 -4.83
C ALA A 70 -1.63 22.14 -6.12
N SER A 71 -1.11 23.37 -6.03
CA SER A 71 -0.75 24.22 -7.19
C SER A 71 0.38 23.59 -8.02
N GLY A 72 1.21 22.73 -7.43
CA GLY A 72 2.22 21.96 -8.16
C GLY A 72 1.63 20.92 -9.12
N LEU A 73 0.34 20.59 -9.00
CA LEU A 73 -0.38 19.66 -9.85
C LEU A 73 -1.33 20.33 -10.83
N LEU A 74 -1.98 21.41 -10.41
CA LEU A 74 -2.88 22.20 -11.23
C LEU A 74 -2.62 23.70 -10.96
N GLU A 75 -2.03 24.39 -11.92
CA GLU A 75 -1.83 25.83 -11.82
C GLU A 75 -3.15 26.57 -11.71
N GLY A 76 -3.26 27.49 -10.75
CA GLY A 76 -4.50 28.27 -10.50
C GLY A 76 -5.59 27.45 -9.83
N VAL A 77 -5.27 26.30 -9.22
CA VAL A 77 -6.22 25.54 -8.40
C VAL A 77 -6.81 26.43 -7.30
N ARG A 78 -8.12 26.34 -7.11
CA ARG A 78 -8.88 27.08 -6.09
C ARG A 78 -9.67 26.18 -5.14
N SER A 79 -9.92 24.94 -5.56
CA SER A 79 -10.59 23.95 -4.72
C SER A 79 -9.96 22.58 -4.90
N VAL A 80 -9.79 21.88 -3.80
CA VAL A 80 -9.43 20.47 -3.76
C VAL A 80 -10.63 19.71 -3.24
N VAL A 81 -11.20 18.85 -4.08
CA VAL A 81 -12.29 17.96 -3.72
C VAL A 81 -11.68 16.61 -3.37
N MET A 82 -11.87 16.19 -2.15
CA MET A 82 -11.42 14.86 -1.68
C MET A 82 -12.59 13.90 -1.70
N LEU A 83 -12.34 12.75 -2.29
CA LEU A 83 -13.31 11.70 -2.53
C LEU A 83 -12.86 10.44 -1.79
N ALA A 84 -13.74 9.83 -1.02
CA ALA A 84 -13.49 8.56 -0.36
C ALA A 84 -14.30 7.45 -1.04
N THR A 85 -13.71 6.25 -1.15
CA THR A 85 -14.40 5.06 -1.64
C THR A 85 -14.16 3.92 -0.66
N ASP A 86 -15.21 3.43 -0.03
CA ASP A 86 -15.13 2.31 0.92
C ASP A 86 -14.75 1.03 0.20
N HIS A 87 -13.80 0.29 0.78
CA HIS A 87 -13.32 -0.97 0.22
C HIS A 87 -13.36 -2.12 1.22
N ALA A 88 -13.95 -1.91 2.42
CA ALA A 88 -14.11 -3.00 3.36
C ALA A 88 -15.00 -4.08 2.73
N THR A 89 -14.48 -5.30 2.70
CA THR A 89 -15.24 -6.50 2.36
C THR A 89 -15.36 -7.37 3.60
N GLU A 90 -16.19 -8.42 3.57
CA GLU A 90 -16.38 -9.33 4.69
C GLU A 90 -15.03 -9.74 5.32
N PRO A 91 -14.96 -9.87 6.67
CA PRO A 91 -13.74 -10.32 7.34
C PRO A 91 -13.35 -11.68 6.79
N SER A 92 -12.14 -11.77 6.21
CA SER A 92 -11.60 -13.06 5.80
C SER A 92 -11.12 -13.84 7.02
N THR A 93 -11.66 -15.01 7.24
CA THR A 93 -11.08 -16.03 8.16
C THR A 93 -9.86 -16.73 7.54
N ALA A 94 -9.57 -16.48 6.27
CA ALA A 94 -8.55 -17.17 5.48
C ALA A 94 -7.10 -16.99 5.98
N GLY A 95 -6.82 -15.99 6.80
CA GLY A 95 -5.48 -15.81 7.42
C GLY A 95 -5.14 -16.83 8.50
N ALA A 96 -6.10 -17.69 8.92
CA ALA A 96 -5.84 -18.75 9.90
C ALA A 96 -5.46 -20.10 9.24
N GLU A 97 -5.60 -20.24 7.92
CA GLU A 97 -5.32 -21.50 7.22
C GLU A 97 -3.82 -21.72 7.03
N GLN A 98 -3.38 -22.96 7.28
CA GLN A 98 -1.99 -23.37 7.05
C GLN A 98 -1.65 -23.29 5.54
N GLY A 99 -0.44 -22.90 5.21
CA GLY A 99 0.02 -22.81 3.82
C GLY A 99 -0.53 -21.63 3.02
N ARG A 100 -1.25 -20.70 3.67
CA ARG A 100 -1.77 -19.48 3.01
C ARG A 100 -1.18 -18.21 3.61
N GLY A 101 -0.97 -17.20 2.75
CA GLY A 101 -0.44 -15.89 3.13
C GLY A 101 -1.50 -14.81 3.02
N ARG A 102 -1.54 -13.93 4.03
CA ARG A 102 -2.49 -12.81 4.12
C ARG A 102 -2.13 -11.68 3.18
N VAL A 103 -3.16 -11.10 2.59
CA VAL A 103 -3.10 -9.88 1.76
C VAL A 103 -3.97 -8.81 2.41
N ALA A 104 -3.51 -7.57 2.45
CA ALA A 104 -4.32 -6.45 2.93
C ALA A 104 -5.58 -6.25 2.08
N ARG A 105 -6.70 -5.92 2.70
CA ARG A 105 -8.05 -5.88 2.07
C ARG A 105 -8.10 -5.04 0.81
N TYR A 106 -7.43 -3.88 0.79
CA TYR A 106 -7.43 -3.00 -0.37
C TYR A 106 -6.86 -3.64 -1.65
N ALA A 107 -6.12 -4.74 -1.51
CA ALA A 107 -5.45 -5.44 -2.60
C ALA A 107 -6.09 -6.78 -2.97
N TRP A 108 -7.24 -7.14 -2.41
CA TRP A 108 -7.94 -8.38 -2.73
C TRP A 108 -8.52 -8.40 -4.14
N GLY A 109 -9.02 -7.24 -4.58
CA GLY A 109 -9.73 -7.07 -5.85
C GLY A 109 -8.85 -6.60 -7.00
N ASP A 110 -9.51 -5.92 -7.92
CA ASP A 110 -8.87 -5.25 -9.05
C ASP A 110 -8.07 -4.03 -8.61
N ASP A 111 -7.19 -3.57 -9.49
CA ASP A 111 -6.37 -2.40 -9.23
C ASP A 111 -7.24 -1.14 -9.08
N TYR A 112 -7.41 -0.71 -7.84
CA TYR A 112 -8.24 0.45 -7.51
C TYR A 112 -7.81 1.74 -8.22
N HIS A 113 -6.54 1.85 -8.61
CA HIS A 113 -6.07 3.00 -9.39
C HIS A 113 -6.81 3.10 -10.73
N ASP A 114 -7.06 1.98 -11.39
CA ASP A 114 -7.72 1.97 -12.68
C ASP A 114 -9.22 2.29 -12.51
N LEU A 115 -9.87 1.68 -11.51
CA LEU A 115 -11.28 1.91 -11.18
C LEU A 115 -11.54 3.39 -10.84
N LEU A 116 -10.78 3.92 -9.87
CA LEU A 116 -11.00 5.28 -9.37
C LEU A 116 -10.57 6.34 -10.39
N ARG A 117 -9.58 6.05 -11.24
CA ARG A 117 -9.18 6.93 -12.34
C ARG A 117 -10.31 7.11 -13.36
N ILE A 118 -11.02 6.04 -13.70
CA ILE A 118 -12.20 6.13 -14.58
C ILE A 118 -13.24 7.04 -13.95
N ARG A 119 -13.60 6.83 -12.70
CA ARG A 119 -14.62 7.61 -11.99
C ARG A 119 -14.26 9.09 -11.85
N VAL A 120 -13.02 9.39 -11.46
CA VAL A 120 -12.59 10.79 -11.29
C VAL A 120 -12.50 11.53 -12.64
N ASN A 121 -12.15 10.83 -13.72
CA ASN A 121 -12.18 11.41 -15.07
C ASN A 121 -13.61 11.68 -15.55
N GLN A 122 -14.57 10.84 -15.19
CA GLN A 122 -15.99 11.09 -15.46
C GLN A 122 -16.49 12.32 -14.69
N LEU A 123 -16.08 12.47 -13.43
CA LEU A 123 -16.40 13.65 -12.63
C LEU A 123 -15.77 14.93 -13.23
N ALA A 124 -14.54 14.83 -13.74
CA ALA A 124 -13.87 15.91 -14.43
C ALA A 124 -14.65 16.37 -15.66
N ALA A 125 -15.00 15.43 -16.55
CA ALA A 125 -15.78 15.73 -17.75
C ALA A 125 -17.17 16.34 -17.42
N TRP A 126 -17.80 15.86 -16.34
CA TRP A 126 -19.06 16.40 -15.87
C TRP A 126 -18.91 17.87 -15.43
N LEU A 127 -17.87 18.20 -14.64
CA LEU A 127 -17.64 19.57 -14.18
C LEU A 127 -17.28 20.50 -15.36
N GLU A 128 -16.45 20.04 -16.29
CA GLU A 128 -16.07 20.81 -17.49
C GLU A 128 -17.27 21.12 -18.40
N ALA A 129 -18.21 20.18 -18.51
CA ALA A 129 -19.47 20.43 -19.22
C ALA A 129 -20.38 21.42 -18.46
N ARG A 130 -20.34 21.44 -17.12
CA ARG A 130 -21.16 22.30 -16.27
C ARG A 130 -20.60 23.72 -16.16
N VAL A 131 -19.26 23.84 -16.18
CA VAL A 131 -18.51 25.10 -16.09
C VAL A 131 -17.52 25.16 -17.27
N PRO A 132 -17.97 25.55 -18.46
CA PRO A 132 -17.10 25.60 -19.63
C PRO A 132 -15.87 26.46 -19.44
N GLY A 133 -14.70 25.93 -19.77
CA GLY A 133 -13.41 26.59 -19.65
C GLY A 133 -12.74 26.45 -18.28
N CYS A 134 -13.36 25.76 -17.31
CA CYS A 134 -12.67 25.40 -16.08
C CYS A 134 -11.58 24.34 -16.36
N ARG A 135 -10.58 24.31 -15.50
CA ARG A 135 -9.53 23.30 -15.52
C ARG A 135 -9.73 22.34 -14.37
N THR A 136 -9.48 21.07 -14.65
CA THR A 136 -9.62 19.99 -13.69
C THR A 136 -8.42 19.05 -13.72
N ARG A 137 -8.19 18.35 -12.62
CA ARG A 137 -7.22 17.24 -12.56
C ARG A 137 -7.63 16.20 -11.51
N GLY A 138 -7.92 14.99 -11.98
CA GLY A 138 -8.10 13.83 -11.11
C GLY A 138 -6.75 13.20 -10.73
N VAL A 139 -6.63 12.75 -9.49
CA VAL A 139 -5.43 12.13 -8.94
C VAL A 139 -5.83 10.95 -8.07
N VAL A 140 -5.20 9.80 -8.30
CA VAL A 140 -5.37 8.59 -7.50
C VAL A 140 -3.99 8.07 -7.09
N ASP A 141 -3.61 8.21 -5.83
CA ASP A 141 -2.41 7.69 -5.15
C ASP A 141 -1.05 8.01 -5.82
N SER A 142 -0.91 7.84 -7.11
CA SER A 142 0.37 7.90 -7.83
C SER A 142 0.98 9.30 -8.00
N ALA A 143 0.25 10.38 -7.71
CA ALA A 143 0.76 11.74 -7.82
C ALA A 143 1.35 12.25 -6.49
N PRO A 144 2.30 13.19 -6.54
CA PRO A 144 2.91 13.76 -5.35
C PRO A 144 1.98 14.80 -4.67
N ILE A 145 0.90 14.33 -4.06
CA ILE A 145 -0.03 15.13 -3.25
C ILE A 145 -0.15 14.51 -1.85
N ALA A 146 -0.39 15.34 -0.84
CA ALA A 146 -0.62 14.90 0.53
C ALA A 146 -2.12 14.56 0.75
N GLU A 147 -2.61 13.47 0.12
CA GLU A 147 -4.04 13.14 0.05
C GLU A 147 -4.73 13.15 1.42
N ARG A 148 -4.13 12.52 2.44
CA ARG A 148 -4.69 12.51 3.80
C ARG A 148 -4.78 13.89 4.43
N ASP A 149 -3.84 14.78 4.14
CA ASP A 149 -3.84 16.16 4.62
C ASP A 149 -5.01 16.95 4.03
N PHE A 150 -5.18 16.88 2.72
CA PHE A 150 -6.31 17.53 2.06
C PHE A 150 -7.65 16.91 2.44
N ALA A 151 -7.70 15.60 2.67
CA ALA A 151 -8.89 14.90 3.12
C ALA A 151 -9.29 15.31 4.55
N TRP A 152 -8.31 15.51 5.45
CA TRP A 152 -8.55 16.11 6.76
C TRP A 152 -9.08 17.54 6.62
N ALA A 153 -8.44 18.38 5.81
CA ALA A 153 -8.85 19.75 5.58
C ALA A 153 -10.24 19.87 4.94
N ALA A 154 -10.68 18.82 4.22
CA ALA A 154 -12.00 18.71 3.61
C ALA A 154 -13.03 17.99 4.52
N GLY A 155 -12.73 17.74 5.79
CA GLY A 155 -13.67 17.20 6.77
C GLY A 155 -13.97 15.71 6.65
N LEU A 156 -13.16 14.93 5.91
CA LEU A 156 -13.41 13.50 5.71
C LEU A 156 -12.96 12.61 6.89
N GLY A 157 -12.30 13.17 7.89
CA GLY A 157 -11.86 12.39 9.05
C GLY A 157 -10.75 13.09 9.82
N TRP A 158 -10.26 12.44 10.87
CA TRP A 158 -9.08 12.88 11.64
C TRP A 158 -7.92 11.91 11.46
N PHE A 159 -6.70 12.36 11.75
CA PHE A 159 -5.53 11.47 11.81
C PHE A 159 -5.57 10.60 13.06
N GLY A 160 -5.73 9.30 12.89
CA GLY A 160 -5.63 8.35 13.98
C GLY A 160 -4.19 8.17 14.50
N LYS A 161 -4.05 7.59 15.70
CA LYS A 161 -2.73 7.24 16.26
C LYS A 161 -1.95 6.27 15.38
N ASN A 162 -2.64 5.50 14.53
CA ASN A 162 -2.05 4.62 13.50
C ASN A 162 -1.73 5.33 12.17
N THR A 163 -1.81 6.66 12.14
CA THR A 163 -1.59 7.52 10.97
C THR A 163 -2.60 7.38 9.83
N MET A 164 -3.63 6.55 9.98
CA MET A 164 -4.73 6.47 9.02
C MET A 164 -5.67 7.66 9.21
N LEU A 165 -6.32 8.07 8.11
CA LEU A 165 -7.48 8.96 8.23
C LEU A 165 -8.68 8.11 8.69
N ILE A 166 -9.38 8.57 9.71
CA ILE A 166 -10.52 7.84 10.32
C ILE A 166 -11.76 8.71 10.19
N ASP A 167 -12.79 8.20 9.53
CA ASP A 167 -14.12 8.79 9.49
C ASP A 167 -14.94 8.31 10.70
N PRO A 168 -15.69 9.19 11.40
CA PRO A 168 -16.43 8.82 12.59
C PRO A 168 -17.56 7.78 12.34
N SER A 169 -18.03 7.68 11.11
CA SER A 169 -19.13 6.77 10.72
C SER A 169 -18.65 5.56 9.92
N ALA A 170 -17.49 5.64 9.27
CA ALA A 170 -17.03 4.63 8.32
C ALA A 170 -15.65 4.03 8.67
N GLY A 171 -15.02 4.46 9.76
CA GLY A 171 -13.70 3.95 10.12
C GLY A 171 -12.60 4.40 9.15
N SER A 172 -11.69 3.51 8.78
CA SER A 172 -10.53 3.83 7.94
C SER A 172 -10.35 2.92 6.70
N TYR A 173 -11.30 2.02 6.43
CA TYR A 173 -11.26 1.16 5.25
C TYR A 173 -11.80 1.84 4.00
N PHE A 174 -11.19 2.97 3.62
CA PHE A 174 -11.51 3.68 2.39
C PHE A 174 -10.26 4.16 1.66
N LEU A 175 -10.38 4.25 0.35
CA LEU A 175 -9.37 4.79 -0.56
C LEU A 175 -9.65 6.27 -0.82
N LEU A 176 -8.59 7.07 -0.94
CA LEU A 176 -8.69 8.49 -1.24
C LEU A 176 -8.45 8.75 -2.72
N THR A 177 -9.18 9.72 -3.26
CA THR A 177 -8.98 10.28 -4.59
C THR A 177 -9.05 11.78 -4.48
N ALA A 178 -8.10 12.51 -5.06
CA ALA A 178 -8.13 13.95 -5.13
C ALA A 178 -8.63 14.42 -6.50
N PHE A 179 -9.50 15.43 -6.50
CA PHE A 179 -9.97 16.11 -7.68
C PHE A 179 -9.74 17.61 -7.53
N LEU A 180 -8.84 18.16 -8.33
CA LEU A 180 -8.43 19.53 -8.28
C LEU A 180 -9.17 20.34 -9.36
N THR A 181 -9.57 21.57 -9.04
CA THR A 181 -10.19 22.48 -10.01
C THR A 181 -9.87 23.95 -9.71
N ASP A 182 -9.90 24.78 -10.75
CA ASP A 182 -9.82 26.26 -10.62
C ASP A 182 -11.19 26.91 -10.38
N VAL A 183 -12.25 26.12 -10.29
CA VAL A 183 -13.57 26.60 -9.84
C VAL A 183 -13.55 26.80 -8.34
N PRO A 184 -13.91 27.99 -7.83
CA PRO A 184 -14.04 28.22 -6.39
C PRO A 184 -15.31 27.57 -5.87
N LEU A 185 -15.16 26.52 -5.09
CA LEU A 185 -16.26 25.82 -4.45
C LEU A 185 -16.29 26.16 -2.95
N PRO A 186 -17.46 26.25 -2.31
CA PRO A 186 -17.56 26.38 -0.85
C PRO A 186 -16.85 25.21 -0.16
N ALA A 187 -15.97 25.56 0.78
CA ALA A 187 -15.22 24.59 1.55
C ALA A 187 -16.04 24.01 2.71
N ASP A 188 -15.74 22.79 3.08
CA ASP A 188 -16.16 22.18 4.34
C ASP A 188 -15.16 22.52 5.44
N ASP A 189 -15.60 22.37 6.68
CA ASP A 189 -14.75 22.54 7.84
C ASP A 189 -14.03 21.22 8.17
N PRO A 190 -12.74 21.25 8.55
CA PRO A 190 -12.04 20.07 9.03
C PRO A 190 -12.67 19.59 10.35
N LEU A 191 -12.59 18.28 10.61
CA LEU A 191 -13.01 17.73 11.91
C LEU A 191 -12.07 18.25 13.02
N PRO A 192 -12.60 18.93 14.04
CA PRO A 192 -11.79 19.75 14.96
C PRO A 192 -10.98 18.95 15.95
N THR A 193 -11.27 17.66 16.17
CA THR A 193 -10.67 16.88 17.24
C THR A 193 -10.34 15.45 16.81
N ASP A 194 -9.27 14.92 17.38
CA ASP A 194 -8.95 13.51 17.40
C ASP A 194 -9.88 12.77 18.39
N HIS A 195 -10.44 11.66 17.96
CA HIS A 195 -11.33 10.82 18.76
C HIS A 195 -10.66 9.52 19.22
N CYS A 196 -9.33 9.41 19.14
CA CYS A 196 -8.58 8.25 19.67
C CYS A 196 -8.52 8.23 21.19
N GLY A 197 -8.57 9.40 21.86
CA GLY A 197 -8.55 9.52 23.30
C GLY A 197 -7.41 8.73 23.96
N THR A 198 -7.72 7.91 24.96
CA THR A 198 -6.75 7.05 25.67
C THR A 198 -6.45 5.72 24.98
N CYS A 199 -7.14 5.38 23.88
CA CYS A 199 -6.96 4.10 23.17
C CYS A 199 -5.54 3.97 22.59
N THR A 200 -4.89 2.81 22.79
CA THR A 200 -3.56 2.46 22.27
C THR A 200 -3.57 1.16 21.45
N ALA A 201 -4.75 0.60 21.16
CA ALA A 201 -4.89 -0.72 20.56
C ALA A 201 -4.03 -0.94 19.29
N CYS A 202 -3.93 0.06 18.41
CA CYS A 202 -3.13 -0.04 17.19
C CYS A 202 -1.62 0.02 17.47
N LEU A 203 -1.18 0.72 18.50
CA LEU A 203 0.23 0.79 18.90
C LEU A 203 0.64 -0.55 19.50
N ASP A 204 -0.17 -1.09 20.42
CA ASP A 204 0.08 -2.33 21.16
C ASP A 204 0.04 -3.56 20.24
N ALA A 205 -0.85 -3.55 19.23
CA ALA A 205 -1.02 -4.68 18.31
C ALA A 205 0.02 -4.74 17.18
N CYS A 206 0.80 -3.66 16.95
CA CYS A 206 1.76 -3.64 15.85
C CYS A 206 2.92 -4.62 16.11
N PRO A 207 3.02 -5.75 15.38
CA PRO A 207 3.94 -6.84 15.76
C PRO A 207 5.40 -6.52 15.48
N THR A 208 5.67 -5.46 14.71
CA THR A 208 7.02 -4.98 14.40
C THR A 208 7.37 -3.67 15.09
N GLY A 209 6.47 -3.13 15.92
CA GLY A 209 6.66 -1.86 16.59
C GLY A 209 6.81 -0.67 15.64
N ALA A 210 6.13 -0.71 14.49
CA ALA A 210 6.18 0.34 13.49
C ALA A 210 5.44 1.63 13.88
N LEU A 211 4.74 1.63 15.01
CA LEU A 211 4.05 2.79 15.58
C LEU A 211 4.68 3.14 16.93
N PRO A 212 5.87 3.79 16.95
CA PRO A 212 6.61 4.04 18.17
C PRO A 212 5.94 5.04 19.11
N GLU A 213 5.13 5.92 18.57
CA GLU A 213 4.36 6.94 19.30
C GLU A 213 3.07 7.29 18.53
N PRO A 214 2.05 7.86 19.19
CA PRO A 214 0.81 8.26 18.54
C PRO A 214 1.03 9.18 17.33
N GLY A 215 0.45 8.80 16.18
CA GLY A 215 0.52 9.61 14.96
C GLY A 215 1.86 9.54 14.22
N VAL A 216 2.78 8.67 14.63
CA VAL A 216 4.08 8.48 13.96
C VAL A 216 4.22 7.06 13.47
N LEU A 217 4.52 6.93 12.17
CA LEU A 217 4.84 5.66 11.52
C LEU A 217 6.35 5.58 11.26
N ASP A 218 6.99 4.52 11.71
CA ASP A 218 8.30 4.10 11.22
C ASP A 218 8.11 3.11 10.06
N ALA A 219 8.20 3.62 8.83
CA ALA A 219 8.02 2.80 7.64
C ALA A 219 9.17 1.81 7.39
N THR A 220 10.31 1.94 8.09
CA THR A 220 11.40 0.95 8.04
C THR A 220 11.00 -0.37 8.72
N ARG A 221 9.98 -0.33 9.59
CA ARG A 221 9.47 -1.47 10.36
C ARG A 221 8.06 -1.89 9.93
N CYS A 222 7.34 -1.04 9.18
CA CYS A 222 5.96 -1.31 8.81
C CYS A 222 5.84 -2.48 7.85
N ILE A 223 5.10 -3.52 8.20
CA ILE A 223 4.87 -4.71 7.36
C ILE A 223 4.34 -4.31 5.98
N SER A 224 3.42 -3.35 5.91
CA SER A 224 2.90 -2.85 4.63
C SER A 224 4.03 -2.26 3.77
N ALA A 225 4.86 -1.37 4.31
CA ALA A 225 5.99 -0.80 3.57
C ALA A 225 7.00 -1.87 3.15
N LEU A 226 7.30 -2.84 4.02
CA LEU A 226 8.26 -3.92 3.77
C LEU A 226 7.77 -4.90 2.69
N THR A 227 6.47 -5.21 2.66
CA THR A 227 5.93 -6.20 1.70
C THR A 227 5.57 -5.58 0.35
N VAL A 228 5.19 -4.29 0.31
CA VAL A 228 4.75 -3.60 -0.91
C VAL A 228 5.91 -2.89 -1.61
N GLU A 229 6.76 -2.16 -0.86
CA GLU A 229 7.74 -1.22 -1.41
C GLU A 229 9.19 -1.69 -1.35
N GLN A 230 9.53 -2.55 -0.37
CA GLN A 230 10.90 -3.04 -0.21
C GLN A 230 11.27 -4.00 -1.34
N GLN A 231 12.29 -3.64 -2.13
CA GLN A 231 12.78 -4.47 -3.24
C GLN A 231 13.91 -5.43 -2.82
N GLY A 232 14.66 -5.11 -1.76
CA GLY A 232 15.75 -5.93 -1.22
C GLY A 232 15.30 -6.90 -0.11
N PRO A 233 16.24 -7.49 0.60
CA PRO A 233 15.96 -8.35 1.74
C PRO A 233 15.25 -7.57 2.86
N ILE A 234 14.46 -8.29 3.67
CA ILE A 234 13.84 -7.75 4.88
C ILE A 234 14.78 -8.05 6.06
N PRO A 235 15.04 -7.08 6.96
CA PRO A 235 15.86 -7.29 8.15
C PRO A 235 15.39 -8.52 8.96
N ALA A 236 16.34 -9.34 9.39
CA ALA A 236 16.05 -10.64 10.01
C ALA A 236 15.25 -10.53 11.31
N ASP A 237 15.50 -9.46 12.09
CA ASP A 237 14.80 -9.15 13.34
C ASP A 237 13.33 -8.78 13.15
N LEU A 238 12.91 -8.37 11.95
CA LEU A 238 11.52 -8.03 11.65
C LEU A 238 10.71 -9.21 11.10
N ARG A 239 11.35 -10.25 10.54
CA ARG A 239 10.68 -11.34 9.83
C ARG A 239 9.69 -12.11 10.70
N ALA A 240 10.05 -12.39 11.94
CA ALA A 240 9.16 -13.09 12.87
C ALA A 240 7.87 -12.29 13.13
N GLY A 241 7.98 -10.96 13.30
CA GLY A 241 6.85 -10.06 13.49
C GLY A 241 5.95 -9.92 12.27
N MET A 242 6.42 -10.26 11.06
CA MET A 242 5.59 -10.20 9.85
C MET A 242 4.47 -11.25 9.82
N GLY A 243 4.61 -12.34 10.61
CA GLY A 243 3.63 -13.42 10.61
C GLY A 243 3.44 -14.02 9.22
N ASP A 244 2.19 -14.11 8.79
CA ASP A 244 1.79 -14.65 7.49
C ASP A 244 1.40 -13.55 6.45
N TRP A 245 1.71 -12.28 6.72
CA TRP A 245 1.48 -11.20 5.77
C TRP A 245 2.46 -11.27 4.59
N ILE A 246 1.91 -11.33 3.38
CA ILE A 246 2.70 -11.38 2.14
C ILE A 246 2.59 -10.12 1.29
N PHE A 247 1.52 -9.32 1.49
CA PHE A 247 1.30 -8.06 0.80
C PHE A 247 0.41 -7.12 1.62
N GLY A 248 0.91 -5.94 1.97
CA GLY A 248 0.21 -5.01 2.86
C GLY A 248 0.07 -5.56 4.29
N CYS A 249 -0.69 -4.86 5.12
CA CYS A 249 -0.97 -5.26 6.50
C CYS A 249 -2.13 -4.44 7.04
N ASP A 250 -3.14 -5.09 7.63
CA ASP A 250 -4.31 -4.43 8.19
C ASP A 250 -4.36 -4.45 9.73
N VAL A 251 -3.32 -4.96 10.41
CA VAL A 251 -3.34 -5.18 11.88
C VAL A 251 -3.80 -3.93 12.64
N CYS A 252 -3.24 -2.76 12.35
CA CYS A 252 -3.58 -1.53 13.06
C CYS A 252 -5.01 -1.03 12.74
N GLN A 253 -5.58 -1.44 11.61
CA GLN A 253 -6.98 -1.16 11.23
C GLN A 253 -7.93 -2.20 11.82
N GLU A 254 -7.56 -3.49 11.83
CA GLU A 254 -8.38 -4.59 12.38
C GLU A 254 -8.69 -4.41 13.88
N VAL A 255 -7.71 -3.91 14.63
CA VAL A 255 -7.89 -3.67 16.09
C VAL A 255 -8.54 -2.32 16.41
N CYS A 256 -8.70 -1.45 15.42
CA CYS A 256 -9.25 -0.11 15.63
C CYS A 256 -10.76 -0.18 15.95
N PRO A 257 -11.20 0.35 17.11
CA PRO A 257 -12.63 0.32 17.46
C PRO A 257 -13.53 1.00 16.42
N TRP A 258 -13.04 2.01 15.73
CA TRP A 258 -13.76 2.75 14.69
C TRP A 258 -14.06 1.93 13.44
N ASN A 259 -13.33 0.83 13.23
CA ASN A 259 -13.55 -0.07 12.10
C ASN A 259 -14.58 -1.19 12.37
N ARG A 260 -15.12 -1.30 13.62
CA ARG A 260 -16.10 -2.33 13.97
C ARG A 260 -17.41 -2.22 13.19
N HIS A 261 -17.74 -1.01 12.77
CA HIS A 261 -18.96 -0.68 12.03
C HIS A 261 -18.63 -0.05 10.68
N ALA A 262 -17.42 -0.28 10.16
CA ALA A 262 -17.07 0.18 8.81
C ALA A 262 -18.06 -0.42 7.80
N PRO A 263 -18.64 0.41 6.91
CA PRO A 263 -19.58 -0.08 5.92
C PRO A 263 -18.89 -1.07 4.98
N GLY A 264 -19.61 -2.14 4.65
CA GLY A 264 -19.17 -3.07 3.60
C GLY A 264 -19.20 -2.39 2.23
N SER A 265 -18.35 -2.85 1.31
CA SER A 265 -18.35 -2.41 -0.06
C SER A 265 -18.97 -3.46 -0.96
N ASP A 266 -20.01 -3.05 -1.70
CA ASP A 266 -20.66 -3.88 -2.73
C ASP A 266 -19.95 -3.72 -4.11
N GLU A 267 -18.84 -2.96 -4.16
CA GLU A 267 -18.08 -2.76 -5.40
C GLU A 267 -17.45 -4.08 -5.87
N PRO A 268 -17.86 -4.61 -7.02
CA PRO A 268 -17.32 -5.88 -7.52
C PRO A 268 -15.81 -5.87 -7.70
N GLY A 269 -15.23 -4.72 -8.07
CA GLY A 269 -13.78 -4.57 -8.24
C GLY A 269 -12.98 -4.69 -6.93
N PHE A 270 -13.61 -4.63 -5.75
CA PHE A 270 -12.92 -4.81 -4.46
C PHE A 270 -13.09 -6.22 -3.89
N GLN A 271 -13.95 -7.04 -4.47
CA GLN A 271 -14.11 -8.42 -4.03
C GLN A 271 -12.85 -9.25 -4.32
N PRO A 272 -12.53 -10.26 -3.48
CA PRO A 272 -11.35 -11.09 -3.69
C PRO A 272 -11.35 -11.74 -5.07
N ARG A 273 -10.29 -11.53 -5.83
CA ARG A 273 -10.12 -12.13 -7.17
C ARG A 273 -10.03 -13.65 -7.04
N GLY A 274 -10.88 -14.36 -7.78
CA GLY A 274 -10.98 -15.81 -7.67
C GLY A 274 -11.54 -16.31 -6.32
N GLY A 275 -12.13 -15.40 -5.50
CA GLY A 275 -12.67 -15.75 -4.19
C GLY A 275 -11.60 -15.92 -3.10
N GLU A 276 -10.33 -15.60 -3.37
CA GLU A 276 -9.21 -15.85 -2.45
C GLU A 276 -8.71 -14.54 -1.79
N ALA A 277 -9.04 -14.35 -0.53
CA ALA A 277 -8.52 -13.26 0.30
C ALA A 277 -7.11 -13.55 0.88
N ALA A 278 -6.72 -14.82 0.93
CA ALA A 278 -5.38 -15.28 1.26
C ALA A 278 -4.88 -16.21 0.16
N LEU A 279 -3.58 -16.14 -0.16
CA LEU A 279 -3.02 -16.81 -1.31
C LEU A 279 -2.19 -18.04 -0.92
N PRO A 280 -2.27 -19.16 -1.67
CA PRO A 280 -1.49 -20.37 -1.40
C PRO A 280 0.00 -20.10 -1.58
N LEU A 281 0.79 -20.29 -0.51
CA LEU A 281 2.23 -19.96 -0.47
C LEU A 281 3.07 -20.82 -1.41
N THR A 282 2.74 -22.11 -1.56
CA THR A 282 3.40 -23.03 -2.51
C THR A 282 3.30 -22.49 -3.92
N GLY A 283 2.08 -22.13 -4.35
CA GLY A 283 1.85 -21.59 -5.68
C GLY A 283 2.55 -20.25 -5.92
N LEU A 284 2.78 -19.45 -4.88
CA LEU A 284 3.53 -18.19 -5.00
C LEU A 284 5.03 -18.44 -5.16
N LEU A 285 5.61 -19.40 -4.42
CA LEU A 285 7.02 -19.76 -4.54
C LEU A 285 7.37 -20.31 -5.93
N ALA A 286 6.44 -21.02 -6.56
CA ALA A 286 6.63 -21.61 -7.89
C ALA A 286 6.49 -20.61 -9.06
N LEU A 287 6.07 -19.34 -8.82
CA LEU A 287 5.83 -18.39 -9.89
C LEU A 287 7.11 -18.01 -10.64
N ASP A 288 7.10 -18.19 -11.96
CA ASP A 288 8.00 -17.52 -12.87
C ASP A 288 7.47 -16.12 -13.25
N ASP A 289 8.26 -15.34 -14.03
CA ASP A 289 7.89 -14.00 -14.42
C ASP A 289 6.64 -13.93 -15.32
N SER A 290 6.43 -14.94 -16.15
CA SER A 290 5.27 -15.02 -17.04
C SER A 290 3.99 -15.28 -16.24
N ALA A 291 4.02 -16.27 -15.37
CA ALA A 291 2.92 -16.63 -14.49
C ALA A 291 2.58 -15.49 -13.51
N PHE A 292 3.59 -14.81 -12.95
CA PHE A 292 3.39 -13.65 -12.10
C PHE A 292 2.65 -12.53 -12.85
N ARG A 293 3.14 -12.15 -14.05
CA ARG A 293 2.50 -11.10 -14.85
C ARG A 293 1.06 -11.46 -15.23
N ALA A 294 0.81 -12.70 -15.59
CA ALA A 294 -0.53 -13.17 -15.96
C ALA A 294 -1.48 -13.14 -14.75
N ARG A 295 -1.06 -13.70 -13.60
CA ARG A 295 -1.88 -13.82 -12.40
C ARG A 295 -2.25 -12.46 -11.80
N PHE A 296 -1.29 -11.53 -11.74
CA PHE A 296 -1.46 -10.23 -11.07
C PHE A 296 -1.68 -9.06 -12.02
N LYS A 297 -2.00 -9.33 -13.30
CA LYS A 297 -2.45 -8.29 -14.24
C LYS A 297 -3.71 -7.61 -13.70
N GLY A 298 -3.70 -6.28 -13.58
CA GLY A 298 -4.83 -5.51 -13.04
C GLY A 298 -5.06 -5.74 -11.54
N SER A 299 -4.03 -6.11 -10.77
CA SER A 299 -4.07 -6.23 -9.31
C SER A 299 -3.03 -5.31 -8.68
N PRO A 300 -3.29 -4.70 -7.50
CA PRO A 300 -2.29 -3.93 -6.76
C PRO A 300 -1.05 -4.77 -6.38
N ILE A 301 -1.20 -6.08 -6.22
CA ILE A 301 -0.13 -7.02 -5.82
C ILE A 301 1.07 -6.96 -6.78
N LYS A 302 0.87 -6.58 -8.05
CA LYS A 302 1.96 -6.37 -9.02
C LYS A 302 3.05 -5.41 -8.52
N ARG A 303 2.73 -4.50 -7.55
CA ARG A 303 3.65 -3.52 -6.97
C ARG A 303 4.83 -4.18 -6.25
N ALA A 304 4.61 -5.30 -5.55
CA ALA A 304 5.66 -6.04 -4.86
C ALA A 304 6.68 -6.68 -5.82
N LYS A 305 6.34 -6.81 -7.11
CA LYS A 305 7.07 -7.60 -8.10
C LYS A 305 7.17 -9.08 -7.71
N ARG A 306 7.63 -9.94 -8.63
CA ARG A 306 7.77 -11.37 -8.38
C ARG A 306 8.72 -11.66 -7.20
N SER A 307 9.87 -11.01 -7.20
CA SER A 307 10.88 -11.20 -6.16
C SER A 307 10.36 -10.88 -4.75
N GLY A 308 9.76 -9.71 -4.57
CA GLY A 308 9.22 -9.30 -3.26
C GLY A 308 8.07 -10.18 -2.77
N LEU A 309 7.19 -10.63 -3.67
CA LEU A 309 6.08 -11.52 -3.29
C LEU A 309 6.58 -12.91 -2.89
N ARG A 310 7.52 -13.51 -3.65
CA ARG A 310 8.14 -14.80 -3.31
C ARG A 310 8.97 -14.73 -2.03
N ARG A 311 9.72 -13.65 -1.83
CA ARG A 311 10.43 -13.37 -0.57
C ARG A 311 9.44 -13.39 0.62
N SER A 312 8.34 -12.66 0.51
CA SER A 312 7.34 -12.58 1.58
C SER A 312 6.65 -13.92 1.81
N ALA A 313 6.40 -14.70 0.75
CA ALA A 313 5.88 -16.08 0.87
C ALA A 313 6.84 -17.03 1.62
N ALA A 314 8.15 -16.95 1.33
CA ALA A 314 9.16 -17.72 2.05
C ALA A 314 9.21 -17.31 3.54
N ILE A 315 9.17 -16.03 3.87
CA ILE A 315 9.14 -15.53 5.25
C ILE A 315 7.88 -16.03 5.98
N ALA A 316 6.71 -15.99 5.34
CA ALA A 316 5.46 -16.50 5.91
C ALA A 316 5.56 -18.00 6.25
N LEU A 317 6.19 -18.81 5.38
CA LEU A 317 6.45 -20.23 5.64
C LEU A 317 7.47 -20.43 6.77
N GLY A 318 8.45 -19.55 6.91
CA GLY A 318 9.37 -19.59 8.06
C GLY A 318 8.66 -19.32 9.39
N ASN A 319 7.65 -18.47 9.39
CA ASN A 319 6.84 -18.15 10.56
C ASN A 319 5.77 -19.21 10.87
N ARG A 320 5.20 -19.83 9.83
CA ARG A 320 4.16 -20.85 9.93
C ARG A 320 4.51 -22.02 9.01
N PRO A 321 5.34 -22.96 9.50
CA PRO A 321 5.78 -24.11 8.72
C PRO A 321 4.63 -24.94 8.16
N ASP A 322 4.72 -25.30 6.87
CA ASP A 322 3.80 -26.22 6.20
C ASP A 322 4.62 -27.27 5.43
N PRO A 323 4.65 -28.53 5.88
CA PRO A 323 5.42 -29.59 5.21
C PRO A 323 5.08 -29.75 3.73
N ALA A 324 3.85 -29.44 3.31
CA ALA A 324 3.44 -29.49 1.91
C ALA A 324 4.18 -28.48 1.02
N ALA A 325 4.81 -27.45 1.61
CA ALA A 325 5.57 -26.43 0.88
C ALA A 325 7.08 -26.71 0.84
N PHE A 326 7.55 -27.85 1.38
CA PHE A 326 8.98 -28.12 1.50
C PHE A 326 9.70 -28.10 0.14
N VAL A 327 9.13 -28.72 -0.87
CA VAL A 327 9.75 -28.85 -2.20
C VAL A 327 9.99 -27.46 -2.83
N GLU A 328 8.99 -26.60 -2.80
CA GLU A 328 9.05 -25.25 -3.36
C GLU A 328 9.96 -24.34 -2.53
N LEU A 329 9.96 -24.50 -1.20
CA LEU A 329 10.82 -23.73 -0.30
C LEU A 329 12.29 -24.14 -0.49
N ALA A 330 12.58 -25.44 -0.63
CA ALA A 330 13.91 -25.96 -0.93
C ALA A 330 14.42 -25.49 -2.31
N ALA A 331 13.54 -25.44 -3.31
CA ALA A 331 13.87 -24.88 -4.62
C ALA A 331 14.15 -23.36 -4.52
N ALA A 332 13.35 -22.62 -3.75
CA ALA A 332 13.56 -21.20 -3.53
C ALA A 332 14.87 -20.86 -2.80
N ALA A 333 15.36 -21.75 -1.95
CA ALA A 333 16.69 -21.63 -1.31
C ALA A 333 17.87 -21.76 -2.29
N ARG A 334 17.62 -22.19 -3.53
CA ARG A 334 18.59 -22.26 -4.64
C ARG A 334 18.26 -21.29 -5.78
N ASP A 335 17.33 -20.36 -5.58
CA ASP A 335 16.92 -19.38 -6.61
C ASP A 335 18.10 -18.47 -6.99
N ASP A 336 18.16 -18.08 -8.26
CA ASP A 336 19.18 -17.12 -8.76
C ASP A 336 19.01 -15.75 -8.12
N ASP A 337 17.78 -15.37 -7.77
CA ASP A 337 17.48 -14.10 -7.09
C ASP A 337 17.95 -14.19 -5.62
N PRO A 338 18.96 -13.39 -5.21
CA PRO A 338 19.51 -13.45 -3.85
C PRO A 338 18.49 -13.07 -2.78
N VAL A 339 17.48 -12.25 -3.11
CA VAL A 339 16.44 -11.84 -2.17
C VAL A 339 15.51 -13.00 -1.82
N ILE A 340 15.16 -13.83 -2.82
CA ILE A 340 14.33 -15.03 -2.64
C ILE A 340 15.14 -16.07 -1.89
N ARG A 341 16.35 -16.34 -2.37
CA ARG A 341 17.26 -17.35 -1.80
C ARG A 341 17.52 -17.12 -0.31
N GLU A 342 17.81 -15.89 0.07
CA GLU A 342 18.11 -15.51 1.45
C GLU A 342 16.88 -15.67 2.36
N ALA A 343 15.69 -15.30 1.91
CA ALA A 343 14.46 -15.49 2.65
C ALA A 343 14.09 -16.97 2.82
N ALA A 344 14.27 -17.78 1.79
CA ALA A 344 14.02 -19.23 1.84
C ALA A 344 15.02 -19.94 2.74
N THR A 345 16.30 -19.58 2.69
CA THR A 345 17.35 -20.09 3.59
C THR A 345 17.00 -19.79 5.06
N TRP A 346 16.58 -18.56 5.35
CA TRP A 346 16.10 -18.19 6.68
C TRP A 346 14.89 -19.02 7.11
N ALA A 347 13.93 -19.24 6.23
CA ALA A 347 12.74 -20.05 6.53
C ALA A 347 13.07 -21.50 6.84
N LEU A 348 13.98 -22.12 6.07
CA LEU A 348 14.46 -23.49 6.35
C LEU A 348 15.17 -23.56 7.71
N GLY A 349 15.96 -22.55 8.08
CA GLY A 349 16.55 -22.43 9.40
C GLY A 349 15.50 -22.41 10.51
N ARG A 350 14.43 -21.65 10.32
CA ARG A 350 13.28 -21.62 11.26
C ARG A 350 12.59 -22.99 11.39
N TRP A 351 12.49 -23.74 10.29
CA TRP A 351 11.91 -25.08 10.33
C TRP A 351 12.80 -26.06 11.12
N ILE A 352 14.13 -25.97 10.98
CA ILE A 352 15.08 -26.75 11.79
C ILE A 352 14.89 -26.44 13.28
N GLU A 353 14.82 -25.16 13.65
CA GLU A 353 14.59 -24.73 15.04
C GLU A 353 13.27 -25.26 15.60
N ALA A 354 12.23 -25.36 14.78
CA ALA A 354 10.93 -25.88 15.13
C ALA A 354 10.85 -27.43 15.10
N GLY A 355 11.93 -28.10 14.71
CA GLY A 355 11.95 -29.60 14.54
C GLY A 355 11.13 -30.09 13.34
N MET A 356 10.78 -29.22 12.40
CA MET A 356 10.00 -29.53 11.22
C MET A 356 10.92 -29.93 10.07
N MET A 357 10.85 -31.18 9.62
CA MET A 357 11.68 -31.70 8.52
C MET A 357 13.18 -31.31 8.68
N ALA A 358 13.68 -31.38 9.91
CA ALA A 358 14.96 -30.77 10.27
C ALA A 358 16.15 -31.38 9.52
N ASP A 359 16.13 -32.69 9.26
CA ASP A 359 17.22 -33.38 8.54
C ASP A 359 17.19 -33.03 7.04
N GLU A 360 16.02 -33.01 6.43
CA GLU A 360 15.82 -32.60 5.04
C GLU A 360 16.24 -31.14 4.83
N CYS A 361 15.84 -30.24 5.75
CA CYS A 361 16.21 -28.81 5.70
C CYS A 361 17.74 -28.65 5.84
N ARG A 362 18.42 -29.39 6.76
CA ARG A 362 19.88 -29.37 6.87
C ARG A 362 20.54 -29.80 5.57
N GLY A 363 20.08 -30.90 4.98
CA GLY A 363 20.61 -31.40 3.71
C GLY A 363 20.53 -30.37 2.57
N VAL A 364 19.44 -29.60 2.50
CA VAL A 364 19.30 -28.50 1.52
C VAL A 364 20.33 -27.39 1.77
N LEU A 365 20.50 -26.94 3.02
CA LEU A 365 21.41 -25.85 3.37
C LEU A 365 22.89 -26.23 3.19
N GLU A 366 23.28 -27.46 3.54
CA GLU A 366 24.64 -27.99 3.38
C GLU A 366 25.02 -28.10 1.90
N SER A 367 24.13 -28.68 1.07
CA SER A 367 24.37 -28.79 -0.38
C SER A 367 24.55 -27.43 -1.04
N HIS A 368 23.78 -26.45 -0.65
CA HIS A 368 23.90 -25.07 -1.17
C HIS A 368 25.25 -24.42 -0.78
N SER A 369 25.69 -24.58 0.46
CA SER A 369 26.98 -24.06 0.93
C SER A 369 28.17 -24.67 0.19
N ALA A 370 28.10 -25.98 -0.11
CA ALA A 370 29.13 -26.70 -0.88
C ALA A 370 29.22 -26.17 -2.33
N GLU A 371 28.08 -25.94 -3.01
CA GLU A 371 28.03 -25.41 -4.36
C GLU A 371 28.60 -23.98 -4.45
N GLN A 372 28.32 -23.12 -3.48
CA GLN A 372 28.88 -21.76 -3.42
C GLN A 372 30.40 -21.76 -3.21
N SER A 373 30.91 -22.67 -2.41
CA SER A 373 32.35 -22.81 -2.16
C SER A 373 33.11 -23.26 -3.42
N LEU A 374 32.53 -24.15 -4.22
CA LEU A 374 33.09 -24.61 -5.49
C LEU A 374 33.12 -23.50 -6.56
N THR A 375 32.06 -22.71 -6.67
CA THR A 375 32.00 -21.62 -7.65
C THR A 375 32.92 -20.45 -7.30
N SER A 376 33.15 -20.15 -6.03
CA SER A 376 34.10 -19.13 -5.58
C SER A 376 35.56 -19.55 -5.81
N SER A 377 35.89 -20.83 -5.67
CA SER A 377 37.24 -21.36 -5.92
C SER A 377 37.60 -21.41 -7.40
N THR A 378 36.65 -21.64 -8.30
CA THR A 378 36.88 -21.64 -9.75
C THR A 378 37.06 -20.22 -10.32
N SER A 379 36.39 -19.20 -9.75
CA SER A 379 36.55 -17.80 -10.12
C SER A 379 37.93 -17.21 -9.72
N ALA A 380 38.50 -17.69 -8.60
CA ALA A 380 39.83 -17.26 -8.14
C ALA A 380 40.99 -17.86 -8.94
N ALA A 381 40.79 -19.00 -9.62
CA ALA A 381 41.81 -19.69 -10.40
C ALA A 381 41.99 -19.12 -11.82
N GLY A 382 41.11 -18.21 -12.28
CA GLY A 382 41.11 -17.64 -13.63
C GLY A 382 42.03 -16.41 -13.86
N SER A 383 42.60 -15.79 -12.83
CA SER A 383 43.47 -14.62 -12.95
C SER A 383 44.95 -15.00 -12.96
N ARG A 384 45.44 -15.58 -14.06
CA ARG A 384 46.89 -15.64 -14.32
C ARG A 384 47.38 -14.27 -14.79
N PRO A 385 48.43 -13.72 -14.19
CA PRO A 385 49.07 -12.52 -14.74
C PRO A 385 49.70 -12.86 -16.08
N GLY A 386 49.37 -12.08 -17.11
CA GLY A 386 50.02 -12.18 -18.41
C GLY A 386 51.52 -11.89 -18.31
N PRO A 387 52.39 -12.48 -19.22
CA PRO A 387 53.82 -12.31 -19.16
C PRO A 387 54.16 -10.84 -19.43
N SER A 388 54.97 -10.25 -18.52
CA SER A 388 55.68 -8.97 -18.71
C SER A 388 56.61 -9.10 -19.89
N THR A 389 56.34 -8.36 -20.95
CA THR A 389 57.35 -8.13 -22.01
C THR A 389 58.17 -6.91 -21.62
N ALA A 390 59.47 -7.16 -21.48
CA ALA A 390 60.54 -6.17 -21.36
C ALA A 390 60.71 -5.33 -22.66
#